data_d531a514044c39626aa490cb4f575632
#
_entry.id   d531a514044c39626aa490cb4f575632
#
_cell.length_a   1.000
_cell.length_b   1.000
_cell.length_c   1.000
_cell.angle_alpha   90.00
_cell.angle_beta   90.00
_cell.angle_gamma   90.00
#
_symmetry.space_group_name_H-M   'P 1'
#
loop_
_entity.id
_entity.type
_entity.pdbx_description
1 polymer ?
#
loop_
_entity_poly.entity_id
_entity_poly.type
_entity_poly.pdbx_seq_one_letter_code
_entity_poly.pdbx_strand_id
1 'polypeptide(L)'
;MTSTMLDFIKHPWPWYIAGPLIGLTVPALLLLGNKSFGISSSLRHICAACIPANISFFKYDWKKEAWNLFFVAGILVGGFIAAQLLANPNPVQVHPKLTNELAGYGVNDYSELVPVQLMNWSGLFTLKGFLLMVFGGFLVGFGTRYAGGCTSGHAIMGLSNLQWPSLVATICFMVGGFIMANLLLPIILSL
;
A
#
# COMPACT_ATOMS: atom_id res chain seq x y z
N MET A 1 21.96 15.75 22.93
CA MET A 1 20.50 15.81 22.79
C MET A 1 20.01 15.61 21.35
N THR A 2 20.72 16.06 20.34
CA THR A 2 20.33 15.87 18.92
C THR A 2 20.44 14.42 18.43
N SER A 3 21.45 13.66 18.88
CA SER A 3 21.61 12.24 18.56
C SER A 3 20.42 11.37 19.02
N THR A 4 19.93 11.62 20.22
CA THR A 4 18.80 10.85 20.81
C THR A 4 17.48 11.07 20.08
N MET A 5 17.24 12.29 19.57
CA MET A 5 16.05 12.59 18.76
C MET A 5 16.09 11.92 17.39
N LEU A 6 17.24 11.96 16.72
CA LEU A 6 17.44 11.30 15.42
C LEU A 6 17.33 9.78 15.54
N ASP A 7 17.88 9.20 16.62
CA ASP A 7 17.78 7.75 16.87
C ASP A 7 16.33 7.34 17.13
N PHE A 8 15.55 8.14 17.86
CA PHE A 8 14.13 7.89 18.05
C PHE A 8 13.33 7.90 16.73
N ILE A 9 13.65 8.84 15.83
CA ILE A 9 12.97 8.93 14.51
C ILE A 9 13.34 7.76 13.60
N LYS A 10 14.57 7.24 13.68
CA LYS A 10 15.05 6.11 12.86
C LYS A 10 14.51 4.74 13.30
N HIS A 11 14.09 4.61 14.54
CA HIS A 11 13.50 3.36 15.03
C HIS A 11 12.05 3.20 14.59
N PRO A 12 11.56 1.96 14.41
CA PRO A 12 10.15 1.70 14.09
C PRO A 12 9.24 2.28 15.17
N TRP A 13 8.34 3.16 14.78
CA TRP A 13 7.38 3.73 15.71
C TRP A 13 6.30 2.73 16.08
N PRO A 14 5.93 2.63 17.37
CA PRO A 14 4.86 1.75 17.77
C PRO A 14 3.53 2.18 17.14
N TRP A 15 2.67 1.21 16.85
CA TRP A 15 1.39 1.42 16.17
C TRP A 15 0.48 2.46 16.83
N TYR A 16 0.55 2.59 18.16
CA TYR A 16 -0.23 3.56 18.93
C TYR A 16 0.25 5.01 18.77
N ILE A 17 1.41 5.25 18.18
CA ILE A 17 1.90 6.56 17.78
C ILE A 17 1.69 6.77 16.28
N ALA A 18 2.14 5.84 15.46
CA ALA A 18 2.05 5.95 13.99
C ALA A 18 0.59 5.95 13.50
N GLY A 19 -0.27 5.11 14.08
CA GLY A 19 -1.69 5.04 13.73
C GLY A 19 -2.43 6.37 13.86
N PRO A 20 -2.43 7.01 15.04
CA PRO A 20 -3.03 8.33 15.23
C PRO A 20 -2.45 9.41 14.31
N LEU A 21 -1.14 9.42 14.05
CA LEU A 21 -0.52 10.38 13.13
C LEU A 21 -1.03 10.22 11.70
N ILE A 22 -1.16 8.97 11.23
CA ILE A 22 -1.76 8.68 9.92
C ILE A 22 -3.24 9.09 9.92
N GLY A 23 -3.99 8.77 10.98
CA GLY A 23 -5.39 9.15 11.12
C GLY A 23 -5.62 10.67 11.11
N LEU A 24 -4.73 11.43 11.70
CA LEU A 24 -4.78 12.91 11.72
C LEU A 24 -4.62 13.55 10.33
N THR A 25 -4.09 12.83 9.35
CA THR A 25 -4.04 13.34 7.95
C THR A 25 -5.44 13.57 7.38
N VAL A 26 -6.45 12.80 7.81
CA VAL A 26 -7.83 12.93 7.33
C VAL A 26 -8.45 14.27 7.76
N PRO A 27 -8.56 14.61 9.07
CA PRO A 27 -9.08 15.90 9.49
C PRO A 27 -8.20 17.07 9.01
N ALA A 28 -6.89 16.89 8.92
CA ALA A 28 -6.01 17.92 8.38
C ALA A 28 -6.34 18.27 6.91
N LEU A 29 -6.53 17.28 6.04
CA LEU A 29 -6.92 17.49 4.66
C LEU A 29 -8.32 18.14 4.54
N LEU A 30 -9.25 17.74 5.39
CA LEU A 30 -10.60 18.33 5.42
C LEU A 30 -10.56 19.79 5.88
N LEU A 31 -9.86 20.11 6.96
CA LEU A 31 -9.82 21.45 7.53
C LEU A 31 -9.01 22.43 6.68
N LEU A 32 -7.88 22.00 6.13
CA LEU A 32 -6.97 22.88 5.37
C LEU A 32 -7.39 23.05 3.90
N GLY A 33 -8.03 22.04 3.31
CA GLY A 33 -8.29 22.05 1.88
C GLY A 33 -9.69 21.62 1.45
N ASN A 34 -10.55 21.23 2.39
CA ASN A 34 -11.85 20.61 2.10
C ASN A 34 -11.70 19.44 1.10
N LYS A 35 -10.64 18.61 1.30
CA LYS A 35 -10.29 17.48 0.43
C LYS A 35 -10.44 16.17 1.17
N SER A 36 -10.88 15.15 0.45
CA SER A 36 -11.05 13.80 0.98
C SER A 36 -9.79 12.97 0.73
N PHE A 37 -9.32 12.26 1.76
CA PHE A 37 -8.16 11.38 1.65
C PHE A 37 -8.49 10.17 0.77
N GLY A 38 -7.68 9.91 -0.28
CA GLY A 38 -7.83 8.73 -1.13
C GLY A 38 -6.75 8.63 -2.19
N ILE A 39 -5.98 7.53 -2.18
CA ILE A 39 -4.84 7.34 -3.09
C ILE A 39 -5.27 6.56 -4.34
N SER A 40 -6.29 5.71 -4.25
CA SER A 40 -6.72 4.85 -5.37
C SER A 40 -7.20 5.60 -6.61
N SER A 41 -7.65 6.85 -6.47
CA SER A 41 -8.02 7.71 -7.59
C SER A 41 -6.83 8.28 -8.36
N SER A 42 -5.64 8.30 -7.77
CA SER A 42 -4.44 8.90 -8.39
C SER A 42 -4.06 8.26 -9.72
N LEU A 43 -4.15 6.92 -9.82
CA LEU A 43 -3.92 6.22 -11.09
C LEU A 43 -4.91 6.65 -12.18
N ARG A 44 -6.18 6.86 -11.82
CA ARG A 44 -7.17 7.37 -12.76
C ARG A 44 -6.82 8.78 -13.23
N HIS A 45 -6.35 9.65 -12.33
CA HIS A 45 -5.94 11.02 -12.68
C HIS A 45 -4.69 11.00 -13.58
N ILE A 46 -3.72 10.12 -13.29
CA ILE A 46 -2.53 9.93 -14.13
C ILE A 46 -2.93 9.43 -15.53
N CYS A 47 -3.78 8.39 -15.59
CA CYS A 47 -4.27 7.88 -16.87
C CYS A 47 -5.04 8.96 -17.67
N ALA A 48 -5.88 9.75 -17.02
CA ALA A 48 -6.61 10.83 -17.66
C ALA A 48 -5.70 11.95 -18.17
N ALA A 49 -4.56 12.18 -17.52
CA ALA A 49 -3.57 13.16 -17.93
C ALA A 49 -2.68 12.68 -19.07
N CYS A 50 -2.29 11.39 -19.06
CA CYS A 50 -1.28 10.83 -19.97
C CYS A 50 -1.89 10.15 -21.21
N ILE A 51 -3.11 9.59 -21.10
CA ILE A 51 -3.74 8.81 -22.18
C ILE A 51 -4.94 9.58 -22.71
N PRO A 52 -4.82 10.25 -23.87
CA PRO A 52 -5.93 10.98 -24.51
C PRO A 52 -6.92 10.00 -25.17
N ALA A 53 -7.26 8.90 -24.49
CA ALA A 53 -8.21 7.94 -24.98
C ALA A 53 -9.63 8.52 -24.86
N ASN A 54 -10.42 8.36 -25.93
CA ASN A 54 -11.79 8.84 -26.01
C ASN A 54 -12.78 8.02 -25.17
N ILE A 55 -12.29 7.51 -24.02
CA ILE A 55 -13.04 6.67 -23.07
C ILE A 55 -13.78 7.59 -22.09
N SER A 56 -15.07 7.45 -21.98
CA SER A 56 -15.93 8.27 -21.10
C SER A 56 -15.43 8.31 -19.64
N PHE A 57 -14.80 7.25 -19.18
CA PHE A 57 -14.24 7.12 -17.85
C PHE A 57 -13.10 8.10 -17.55
N PHE A 58 -12.31 8.49 -18.58
CA PHE A 58 -11.19 9.45 -18.47
C PHE A 58 -11.58 10.88 -18.92
N LYS A 59 -12.81 11.08 -19.44
CA LYS A 59 -13.32 12.39 -19.85
C LYS A 59 -13.84 13.18 -18.65
N TYR A 60 -12.94 13.75 -17.88
CA TYR A 60 -13.25 14.72 -16.83
C TYR A 60 -12.08 15.67 -16.64
N ASP A 61 -12.35 16.79 -15.99
CA ASP A 61 -11.32 17.80 -15.71
C ASP A 61 -10.41 17.35 -14.57
N TRP A 62 -9.39 16.54 -14.91
CA TRP A 62 -8.42 16.02 -13.96
C TRP A 62 -7.60 17.12 -13.27
N LYS A 63 -7.53 18.34 -13.88
CA LYS A 63 -6.80 19.48 -13.29
C LYS A 63 -7.44 19.94 -11.97
N LYS A 64 -8.75 19.78 -11.82
CA LYS A 64 -9.44 20.08 -10.56
C LYS A 64 -9.02 19.13 -9.44
N GLU A 65 -8.55 17.94 -9.81
CA GLU A 65 -8.07 16.89 -8.89
C GLU A 65 -6.52 16.86 -8.80
N ALA A 66 -5.82 17.83 -9.37
CA ALA A 66 -4.36 17.91 -9.35
C ALA A 66 -3.78 17.91 -7.91
N TRP A 67 -4.52 18.43 -6.94
CA TRP A 67 -4.14 18.37 -5.53
C TRP A 67 -3.84 16.93 -5.06
N ASN A 68 -4.57 15.92 -5.56
CA ASN A 68 -4.35 14.52 -5.23
C ASN A 68 -3.00 14.03 -5.78
N LEU A 69 -2.60 14.47 -6.96
CA LEU A 69 -1.29 14.16 -7.54
C LEU A 69 -0.15 14.80 -6.73
N PHE A 70 -0.33 16.06 -6.29
CA PHE A 70 0.63 16.71 -5.39
C PHE A 70 0.73 16.00 -4.05
N PHE A 71 -0.40 15.54 -3.51
CA PHE A 71 -0.41 14.77 -2.27
C PHE A 71 0.38 13.45 -2.41
N VAL A 72 0.17 12.71 -3.51
CA VAL A 72 0.92 11.48 -3.80
C VAL A 72 2.40 11.78 -4.05
N ALA A 73 2.73 12.86 -4.74
CA ALA A 73 4.12 13.29 -4.90
C ALA A 73 4.77 13.59 -3.54
N GLY A 74 4.03 14.20 -2.62
CA GLY A 74 4.48 14.42 -1.24
C GLY A 74 4.77 13.11 -0.49
N ILE A 75 3.93 12.08 -0.68
CA ILE A 75 4.15 10.75 -0.11
C ILE A 75 5.45 10.13 -0.69
N LEU A 76 5.68 10.24 -1.99
CA LEU A 76 6.90 9.73 -2.65
C LEU A 76 8.14 10.43 -2.13
N VAL A 77 8.11 11.76 -2.04
CA VAL A 77 9.23 12.56 -1.48
C VAL A 77 9.47 12.20 -0.02
N GLY A 78 8.40 12.08 0.79
CA GLY A 78 8.51 11.67 2.19
C GLY A 78 9.09 10.27 2.34
N GLY A 79 8.66 9.31 1.50
CA GLY A 79 9.20 7.96 1.47
C GLY A 79 10.68 7.94 1.07
N PHE A 80 11.08 8.74 0.07
CA PHE A 80 12.49 8.89 -0.32
C PHE A 80 13.34 9.47 0.82
N ILE A 81 12.87 10.51 1.49
CA ILE A 81 13.56 11.10 2.65
C ILE A 81 13.70 10.06 3.77
N ALA A 82 12.62 9.31 4.06
CA ALA A 82 12.64 8.27 5.07
C ALA A 82 13.65 7.17 4.74
N ALA A 83 13.69 6.72 3.48
CA ALA A 83 14.58 5.66 3.04
C ALA A 83 16.05 6.07 3.00
N GLN A 84 16.37 7.34 2.68
CA GLN A 84 17.75 7.79 2.54
C GLN A 84 18.32 8.42 3.81
N LEU A 85 17.53 9.20 4.52
CA LEU A 85 18.02 9.99 5.67
C LEU A 85 17.62 9.39 7.02
N LEU A 86 16.51 8.67 7.08
CA LEU A 86 15.92 8.14 8.30
C LEU A 86 15.89 6.60 8.32
N ALA A 87 16.65 5.94 7.42
CA ALA A 87 16.72 4.49 7.39
C ALA A 87 17.17 3.92 8.74
N ASN A 88 16.47 2.89 9.19
CA ASN A 88 16.89 2.14 10.38
C ASN A 88 18.19 1.38 10.05
N PRO A 89 19.27 1.57 10.84
CA PRO A 89 20.52 0.84 10.62
C PRO A 89 20.39 -0.66 10.92
N ASN A 90 19.38 -1.06 11.67
CA ASN A 90 19.17 -2.47 12.01
C ASN A 90 18.35 -3.18 10.91
N PRO A 91 18.76 -4.39 10.49
CA PRO A 91 17.95 -5.16 9.54
C PRO A 91 16.60 -5.52 10.13
N VAL A 92 15.60 -5.69 9.26
CA VAL A 92 14.27 -6.11 9.67
C VAL A 92 14.35 -7.51 10.28
N GLN A 93 13.93 -7.63 11.54
CA GLN A 93 13.89 -8.91 12.23
C GLN A 93 12.56 -9.62 11.93
N VAL A 94 12.63 -10.63 11.10
CA VAL A 94 11.50 -11.53 10.82
C VAL A 94 11.48 -12.65 11.85
N HIS A 95 10.29 -13.02 12.33
CA HIS A 95 10.15 -14.07 13.34
C HIS A 95 10.72 -15.40 12.82
N PRO A 96 11.55 -16.15 13.62
CA PRO A 96 12.24 -17.37 13.17
C PRO A 96 11.31 -18.44 12.58
N LYS A 97 10.08 -18.56 13.09
CA LYS A 97 9.10 -19.49 12.56
C LYS A 97 8.74 -19.15 11.10
N LEU A 98 8.52 -17.86 10.81
CA LEU A 98 8.17 -17.41 9.46
C LEU A 98 9.35 -17.57 8.49
N THR A 99 10.60 -17.30 8.92
CA THR A 99 11.78 -17.50 8.09
C THR A 99 11.97 -18.97 7.72
N ASN A 100 11.74 -19.88 8.66
CA ASN A 100 11.83 -21.33 8.40
C ASN A 100 10.74 -21.81 7.42
N GLU A 101 9.51 -21.30 7.55
CA GLU A 101 8.41 -21.61 6.62
C GLU A 101 8.71 -21.08 5.22
N LEU A 102 9.15 -19.84 5.10
CA LEU A 102 9.48 -19.23 3.81
C LEU A 102 10.70 -19.86 3.13
N ALA A 103 11.71 -20.27 3.92
CA ALA A 103 12.85 -21.00 3.41
C ALA A 103 12.44 -22.33 2.75
N GLY A 104 11.43 -23.03 3.32
CA GLY A 104 10.84 -24.22 2.72
C GLY A 104 10.22 -23.99 1.33
N TYR A 105 9.81 -22.75 1.03
CA TYR A 105 9.28 -22.34 -0.28
C TYR A 105 10.33 -21.68 -1.20
N GLY A 106 11.61 -21.68 -0.78
CA GLY A 106 12.71 -21.11 -1.57
C GLY A 106 12.90 -19.59 -1.42
N VAL A 107 12.22 -18.95 -0.45
CA VAL A 107 12.40 -17.54 -0.15
C VAL A 107 13.37 -17.41 1.00
N ASN A 108 14.60 -16.97 0.71
CA ASN A 108 15.70 -16.91 1.69
C ASN A 108 16.22 -15.48 1.92
N ASP A 109 15.82 -14.52 1.09
CA ASP A 109 16.24 -13.13 1.19
C ASP A 109 15.10 -12.27 1.77
N TYR A 110 15.37 -11.67 2.91
CA TYR A 110 14.45 -10.80 3.67
C TYR A 110 15.00 -9.37 3.82
N SER A 111 16.02 -9.01 3.04
CA SER A 111 16.65 -7.69 3.08
C SER A 111 15.78 -6.60 2.48
N GLU A 112 14.94 -6.96 1.51
CA GLU A 112 14.06 -6.08 0.77
C GLU A 112 12.62 -6.17 1.29
N LEU A 113 11.81 -5.12 1.03
CA LEU A 113 10.37 -5.11 1.37
C LEU A 113 9.56 -6.13 0.58
N VAL A 114 10.10 -6.58 -0.56
CA VAL A 114 9.46 -7.53 -1.46
C VAL A 114 10.48 -8.62 -1.81
N PRO A 115 10.12 -9.90 -1.76
CA PRO A 115 11.06 -10.97 -2.10
C PRO A 115 11.45 -10.91 -3.58
N VAL A 116 12.68 -10.46 -3.84
CA VAL A 116 13.23 -10.27 -5.20
C VAL A 116 13.21 -11.57 -5.99
N GLN A 117 13.33 -12.71 -5.31
CA GLN A 117 13.26 -14.04 -5.93
C GLN A 117 11.93 -14.33 -6.64
N LEU A 118 10.82 -13.77 -6.11
CA LEU A 118 9.48 -13.93 -6.67
C LEU A 118 9.06 -12.78 -7.56
N MET A 119 9.48 -11.56 -7.22
CA MET A 119 9.03 -10.33 -7.87
C MET A 119 10.16 -9.70 -8.71
N ASN A 120 10.63 -10.43 -9.71
CA ASN A 120 11.56 -9.96 -10.73
C ASN A 120 11.00 -10.19 -12.14
N TRP A 121 11.61 -9.57 -13.15
CA TRP A 121 11.17 -9.70 -14.53
C TRP A 121 11.23 -11.15 -15.05
N SER A 122 12.21 -11.92 -14.64
CA SER A 122 12.30 -13.35 -14.98
C SER A 122 11.26 -14.18 -14.24
N GLY A 123 10.97 -13.84 -12.99
CA GLY A 123 9.91 -14.47 -12.20
C GLY A 123 8.53 -14.30 -12.80
N LEU A 124 8.25 -13.17 -13.48
CA LEU A 124 6.96 -12.91 -14.13
C LEU A 124 6.55 -14.02 -15.13
N PHE A 125 7.51 -14.63 -15.79
CA PHE A 125 7.27 -15.72 -16.76
C PHE A 125 7.17 -17.10 -16.09
N THR A 126 7.34 -17.19 -14.79
CA THR A 126 7.05 -18.42 -14.02
C THR A 126 5.57 -18.47 -13.64
N LEU A 127 5.03 -19.67 -13.45
CA LEU A 127 3.63 -19.83 -13.02
C LEU A 127 3.36 -19.10 -11.67
N LYS A 128 4.29 -19.21 -10.73
CA LYS A 128 4.21 -18.52 -9.41
C LYS A 128 4.18 -17.01 -9.57
N GLY A 129 5.14 -16.46 -10.32
CA GLY A 129 5.24 -15.02 -10.53
C GLY A 129 4.05 -14.47 -11.34
N PHE A 130 3.58 -15.19 -12.35
CA PHE A 130 2.39 -14.82 -13.10
C PHE A 130 1.15 -14.76 -12.19
N LEU A 131 0.91 -15.78 -11.37
CA LEU A 131 -0.22 -15.79 -10.42
C LEU A 131 -0.13 -14.66 -9.40
N LEU A 132 1.05 -14.40 -8.85
CA LEU A 132 1.23 -13.36 -7.83
C LEU A 132 1.17 -11.95 -8.45
N MET A 133 1.88 -11.70 -9.55
CA MET A 133 2.02 -10.35 -10.10
C MET A 133 0.86 -9.98 -11.02
N VAL A 134 0.48 -10.84 -11.97
CA VAL A 134 -0.56 -10.51 -12.97
C VAL A 134 -1.94 -10.74 -12.38
N PHE A 135 -2.22 -11.95 -11.90
CA PHE A 135 -3.54 -12.27 -11.36
C PHE A 135 -3.81 -11.55 -10.04
N GLY A 136 -2.81 -11.50 -9.14
CA GLY A 136 -2.90 -10.72 -7.90
C GLY A 136 -3.11 -9.24 -8.17
N GLY A 137 -2.35 -8.65 -9.09
CA GLY A 137 -2.51 -7.25 -9.52
C GLY A 137 -3.89 -6.97 -10.12
N PHE A 138 -4.40 -7.90 -10.95
CA PHE A 138 -5.76 -7.81 -11.48
C PHE A 138 -6.82 -7.84 -10.36
N LEU A 139 -6.72 -8.76 -9.40
CA LEU A 139 -7.65 -8.85 -8.28
C LEU A 139 -7.66 -7.57 -7.43
N VAL A 140 -6.49 -7.00 -7.15
CA VAL A 140 -6.37 -5.72 -6.42
C VAL A 140 -6.99 -4.58 -7.22
N GLY A 141 -6.67 -4.47 -8.51
CA GLY A 141 -7.19 -3.41 -9.38
C GLY A 141 -8.71 -3.50 -9.55
N PHE A 142 -9.23 -4.70 -9.83
CA PHE A 142 -10.67 -4.94 -9.95
C PHE A 142 -11.38 -4.73 -8.61
N GLY A 143 -10.85 -5.31 -7.53
CA GLY A 143 -11.46 -5.23 -6.19
C GLY A 143 -11.56 -3.79 -5.68
N THR A 144 -10.50 -3.00 -5.81
CA THR A 144 -10.51 -1.58 -5.40
C THR A 144 -11.48 -0.76 -6.23
N ARG A 145 -11.67 -1.11 -7.51
CA ARG A 145 -12.64 -0.44 -8.37
C ARG A 145 -14.07 -0.83 -8.04
N TYR A 146 -14.31 -2.12 -7.79
CA TYR A 146 -15.62 -2.65 -7.42
C TYR A 146 -16.08 -2.10 -6.06
N ALA A 147 -15.20 -2.09 -5.07
CA ALA A 147 -15.48 -1.55 -3.73
C ALA A 147 -15.61 -0.02 -3.70
N GLY A 148 -15.20 0.70 -4.76
CA GLY A 148 -15.20 2.17 -4.79
C GLY A 148 -14.06 2.82 -4.01
N GLY A 149 -13.07 2.05 -3.56
CA GLY A 149 -11.91 2.55 -2.81
C GLY A 149 -10.95 1.43 -2.41
N CYS A 150 -9.75 1.80 -2.00
CA CYS A 150 -8.78 0.90 -1.40
C CYS A 150 -8.74 1.07 0.13
N THR A 151 -7.76 0.46 0.79
CA THR A 151 -7.57 0.60 2.25
C THR A 151 -7.43 2.06 2.71
N SER A 152 -6.80 2.92 1.91
CA SER A 152 -6.70 4.35 2.25
C SER A 152 -8.08 5.05 2.27
N GLY A 153 -8.96 4.70 1.33
CA GLY A 153 -10.31 5.28 1.26
C GLY A 153 -11.29 4.69 2.28
N HIS A 154 -11.20 3.40 2.54
CA HIS A 154 -12.11 2.73 3.49
C HIS A 154 -11.53 2.64 4.90
N ALA A 155 -10.32 2.07 5.08
CA ALA A 155 -9.79 1.83 6.41
C ALA A 155 -9.26 3.11 7.09
N ILE A 156 -8.71 4.06 6.34
CA ILE A 156 -8.23 5.31 6.94
C ILE A 156 -9.35 6.35 6.93
N MET A 157 -9.78 6.80 5.75
CA MET A 157 -10.76 7.88 5.65
C MET A 157 -12.16 7.47 6.08
N GLY A 158 -12.64 6.33 5.58
CA GLY A 158 -14.01 5.89 5.85
C GLY A 158 -14.26 5.57 7.33
N LEU A 159 -13.30 4.93 8.00
CA LEU A 159 -13.40 4.67 9.44
C LEU A 159 -13.25 5.96 10.26
N SER A 160 -12.36 6.88 9.86
CA SER A 160 -12.26 8.19 10.53
C SER A 160 -13.55 8.99 10.45
N ASN A 161 -14.33 8.80 9.39
CA ASN A 161 -15.64 9.40 9.18
C ASN A 161 -16.80 8.53 9.73
N LEU A 162 -16.52 7.45 10.45
CA LEU A 162 -17.49 6.51 11.03
C LEU A 162 -18.49 5.94 10.00
N GLN A 163 -18.03 5.68 8.77
CA GLN A 163 -18.86 5.13 7.69
C GLN A 163 -19.00 3.61 7.82
N TRP A 164 -20.21 3.12 8.08
CA TRP A 164 -20.53 1.70 8.15
C TRP A 164 -20.12 0.88 6.91
N PRO A 165 -20.39 1.34 5.66
CA PRO A 165 -19.94 0.60 4.47
C PRO A 165 -18.42 0.44 4.42
N SER A 166 -17.68 1.42 4.90
CA SER A 166 -16.22 1.39 4.96
C SER A 166 -15.70 0.41 6.03
N LEU A 167 -16.40 0.26 7.15
CA LEU A 167 -16.10 -0.76 8.15
C LEU A 167 -16.26 -2.17 7.55
N VAL A 168 -17.39 -2.43 6.87
CA VAL A 168 -17.64 -3.72 6.21
C VAL A 168 -16.56 -4.02 5.16
N ALA A 169 -16.24 -3.05 4.29
CA ALA A 169 -15.19 -3.19 3.30
C ALA A 169 -13.83 -3.50 3.94
N THR A 170 -13.49 -2.83 5.05
CA THR A 170 -12.23 -3.06 5.77
C THR A 170 -12.18 -4.47 6.36
N ILE A 171 -13.27 -4.95 6.96
CA ILE A 171 -13.37 -6.33 7.47
C ILE A 171 -13.18 -7.32 6.32
N CYS A 172 -13.82 -7.11 5.16
CA CYS A 172 -13.67 -7.97 4.00
C CYS A 172 -12.22 -7.99 3.47
N PHE A 173 -11.51 -6.85 3.48
CA PHE A 173 -10.09 -6.80 3.11
C PHE A 173 -9.22 -7.61 4.07
N MET A 174 -9.48 -7.52 5.37
CA MET A 174 -8.76 -8.30 6.38
C MET A 174 -9.00 -9.81 6.24
N VAL A 175 -10.26 -10.20 6.05
CA VAL A 175 -10.63 -11.61 5.81
C VAL A 175 -9.98 -12.13 4.53
N GLY A 176 -10.06 -11.37 3.43
CA GLY A 176 -9.41 -11.73 2.17
C GLY A 176 -7.91 -11.88 2.30
N GLY A 177 -7.24 -10.95 2.99
CA GLY A 177 -5.81 -11.02 3.30
C GLY A 177 -5.45 -12.25 4.13
N PHE A 178 -6.27 -12.57 5.14
CA PHE A 178 -6.06 -13.78 5.96
C PHE A 178 -6.20 -15.06 5.15
N ILE A 179 -7.24 -15.18 4.31
CA ILE A 179 -7.42 -16.31 3.40
C ILE A 179 -6.24 -16.42 2.44
N MET A 180 -5.81 -15.31 1.85
CA MET A 180 -4.66 -15.30 0.94
C MET A 180 -3.40 -15.79 1.63
N ALA A 181 -3.07 -15.25 2.80
CA ALA A 181 -1.82 -15.54 3.49
C ALA A 181 -1.75 -16.99 4.01
N ASN A 182 -2.86 -17.53 4.53
CA ASN A 182 -2.86 -18.83 5.21
C ASN A 182 -3.29 -19.99 4.30
N LEU A 183 -4.06 -19.72 3.26
CA LEU A 183 -4.59 -20.78 2.39
C LEU A 183 -3.99 -20.74 0.99
N LEU A 184 -4.07 -19.62 0.30
CA LEU A 184 -3.69 -19.52 -1.12
C LEU A 184 -2.18 -19.38 -1.32
N LEU A 185 -1.52 -18.56 -0.52
CA LEU A 185 -0.09 -18.30 -0.66
C LEU A 185 0.77 -19.56 -0.49
N PRO A 186 0.56 -20.43 0.52
CA PRO A 186 1.29 -21.68 0.64
C PRO A 186 1.11 -22.58 -0.58
N ILE A 187 -0.11 -22.67 -1.14
CA ILE A 187 -0.40 -23.46 -2.32
C ILE A 187 0.35 -22.89 -3.55
N ILE A 188 0.30 -21.59 -3.76
CA ILE A 188 0.98 -20.93 -4.88
C ILE A 188 2.50 -21.08 -4.77
N LEU A 189 3.05 -20.98 -3.56
CA LEU A 189 4.48 -21.11 -3.34
C LEU A 189 4.97 -22.56 -3.46
N SER A 190 4.10 -23.55 -3.30
CA SER A 190 4.44 -24.97 -3.49
C SER A 190 4.40 -25.43 -4.95
N LEU A 191 3.78 -24.65 -5.88
CA LEU A 191 3.78 -24.93 -7.31
C LEU A 191 5.17 -24.86 -7.94
#